data_215dd15f2be860986c4be0fffc885f45
#
_entry.id   215dd15f2be860986c4be0fffc885f45
#
_cell.length_a   1.000
_cell.length_b   1.000
_cell.length_c   1.000
_cell.angle_alpha   90.00
_cell.angle_beta   90.00
_cell.angle_gamma   90.00
#
_symmetry.space_group_name_H-M   'P 1'
#
loop_
_entity.id
_entity.type
_entity.pdbx_description
1 polymer ?
#
loop_
_entity_poly.entity_id
_entity_poly.type
_entity_poly.pdbx_seq_one_letter_code
_entity_poly.pdbx_strand_id
1 'polypeptide(L)'
;PLVAQTHDMKDFFRLLLHYVAPYKRYLFGSLLFNLLSAVLNVFSFLSLMPMLKILFRLDTTRYTFIPWDTPDTSFKDILLNNLYYYTTDLIHVYGASTALLFIGLFLITATLLKTSCYFASVGIMVPMRTGIVRDIRSSVYHKIVSLPLSFFSDERKGDIMARMSGDVNEIENSITGSLDMLIKNPILLFCYFGVLIYTSWELTLFTLIVLPIMGWVMGKIGRKLKHKSLDAQNKWSDTMAQLEETLGGMRIIKAFTAEKKMCERFDRSTNDFRRASNKVNIRQSSAHPVSEFLGTVLIVTVLWYGGTLILDGNNPPIDAPTFIFYMVILYSIIQPLKDLSKAAYNIPKGMASVVRVNKILNAEDHITEPPNPSSIEHLTDEIRFNDVSFGYNDHATVLHHINMTVKRGRTIAIVGQSGSGKSTLVDLLPRFHDVSAGSVTIDGKDVRDLKIADLRGLIGNVNQEAILFNDSFFNNIAFGVTHATREEVIAAAKIANAHDFIMESEQGYDTPVGDRGCRLSGGQRQRISIARAILKNPDILILDEATSALDTESERLVQEALEHLMKTRTTIAIAHRLSTIRNADEIYVLHEGRIVEQGSHEELLALNGQYKRLNDMQQL
;
A
#
# COMPACT_ATOMS: atom_id res chain seq x y z
N PRO A 1 14.90 -20.69 8.73
CA PRO A 1 14.21 -19.51 9.28
C PRO A 1 15.12 -18.28 9.37
N LEU A 2 16.41 -18.41 9.80
CA LEU A 2 17.36 -17.29 9.91
C LEU A 2 17.79 -16.73 8.54
N VAL A 3 17.95 -17.56 7.53
CA VAL A 3 18.34 -17.15 6.16
C VAL A 3 17.21 -16.38 5.47
N ALA A 4 15.96 -16.78 5.66
CA ALA A 4 14.81 -16.06 5.15
C ALA A 4 14.67 -14.67 5.80
N GLN A 5 14.88 -14.55 7.11
CA GLN A 5 14.85 -13.25 7.82
C GLN A 5 15.96 -12.28 7.37
N THR A 6 17.12 -12.78 6.95
CA THR A 6 18.22 -11.92 6.43
C THR A 6 17.93 -11.43 5.01
N HIS A 7 17.22 -12.20 4.19
CA HIS A 7 16.77 -11.76 2.86
C HIS A 7 15.70 -10.67 2.97
N ASP A 8 14.68 -10.89 3.80
CA ASP A 8 13.60 -9.94 4.05
C ASP A 8 14.13 -8.59 4.60
N MET A 9 15.17 -8.63 5.44
CA MET A 9 15.78 -7.41 5.99
C MET A 9 16.56 -6.61 4.93
N LYS A 10 17.26 -7.29 4.01
CA LYS A 10 17.94 -6.64 2.88
C LYS A 10 16.93 -5.98 1.93
N ASP A 11 15.83 -6.65 1.64
CA ASP A 11 14.79 -6.14 0.75
C ASP A 11 14.06 -4.94 1.36
N PHE A 12 13.79 -4.97 2.67
CA PHE A 12 13.25 -3.81 3.39
C PHE A 12 14.18 -2.59 3.30
N PHE A 13 15.47 -2.76 3.63
CA PHE A 13 16.42 -1.65 3.57
C PHE A 13 16.66 -1.18 2.14
N ARG A 14 16.66 -2.08 1.15
CA ARG A 14 16.79 -1.74 -0.27
C ARG A 14 15.61 -0.89 -0.74
N LEU A 15 14.39 -1.30 -0.42
CA LEU A 15 13.17 -0.56 -0.75
C LEU A 15 13.14 0.78 -0.02
N LEU A 16 13.45 0.79 1.28
CA LEU A 16 13.51 2.02 2.07
C LEU A 16 14.51 3.01 1.47
N LEU A 17 15.74 2.56 1.17
CA LEU A 17 16.79 3.39 0.59
C LEU A 17 16.39 3.92 -0.80
N HIS A 18 15.72 3.11 -1.61
CA HIS A 18 15.22 3.53 -2.92
C HIS A 18 14.23 4.71 -2.80
N TYR A 19 13.24 4.59 -1.92
CA TYR A 19 12.24 5.64 -1.72
C TYR A 19 12.71 6.81 -0.85
N VAL A 20 13.74 6.63 0.00
CA VAL A 20 14.35 7.70 0.81
C VAL A 20 15.31 8.55 -0.03
N ALA A 21 15.95 7.98 -1.05
CA ALA A 21 16.99 8.66 -1.84
C ALA A 21 16.55 10.04 -2.42
N PRO A 22 15.33 10.23 -2.95
CA PRO A 22 14.87 11.53 -3.43
C PRO A 22 14.75 12.58 -2.30
N TYR A 23 14.56 12.13 -1.07
CA TYR A 23 14.27 12.96 0.11
C TYR A 23 15.50 13.17 1.02
N LYS A 24 16.72 12.80 0.61
CA LYS A 24 17.95 12.87 1.42
C LYS A 24 18.21 14.23 2.07
N ARG A 25 17.80 15.33 1.43
CA ARG A 25 17.92 16.70 1.98
C ARG A 25 17.14 16.88 3.29
N TYR A 26 15.96 16.29 3.39
CA TYR A 26 15.14 16.34 4.62
C TYR A 26 15.76 15.50 5.72
N LEU A 27 16.33 14.35 5.38
CA LEU A 27 17.04 13.49 6.31
C LEU A 27 18.24 14.24 6.93
N PHE A 28 19.04 14.89 6.09
CA PHE A 28 20.21 15.67 6.55
C PHE A 28 19.79 16.86 7.43
N GLY A 29 18.76 17.61 7.04
CA GLY A 29 18.20 18.69 7.84
C GLY A 29 17.71 18.22 9.21
N SER A 30 16.96 17.11 9.25
CA SER A 30 16.50 16.50 10.51
C SER A 30 17.66 16.05 11.40
N LEU A 31 18.69 15.44 10.82
CA LEU A 31 19.89 15.01 11.55
C LEU A 31 20.60 16.22 12.21
N LEU A 32 20.76 17.31 11.48
CA LEU A 32 21.38 18.54 11.99
C LEU A 32 20.59 19.12 13.17
N PHE A 33 19.27 19.26 13.02
CA PHE A 33 18.41 19.80 14.09
C PHE A 33 18.31 18.86 15.31
N ASN A 34 18.34 17.54 15.10
CA ASN A 34 18.39 16.57 16.19
C ASN A 34 19.73 16.65 16.96
N LEU A 35 20.84 16.81 16.25
CA LEU A 35 22.15 16.99 16.86
C LEU A 35 22.19 18.29 17.69
N LEU A 36 21.71 19.41 17.12
CA LEU A 36 21.64 20.67 17.82
C LEU A 36 20.74 20.59 19.06
N SER A 37 19.58 19.94 18.94
CA SER A 37 18.67 19.67 20.06
C SER A 37 19.33 18.81 21.16
N ALA A 38 20.11 17.79 20.77
CA ALA A 38 20.82 16.94 21.71
C ALA A 38 21.92 17.71 22.50
N VAL A 39 22.69 18.54 21.80
CA VAL A 39 23.72 19.39 22.40
C VAL A 39 23.07 20.40 23.37
N LEU A 40 22.01 21.10 22.92
CA LEU A 40 21.29 22.04 23.79
C LEU A 40 20.69 21.35 25.04
N ASN A 41 20.27 20.09 24.89
CA ASN A 41 19.77 19.31 26.03
C ASN A 41 20.87 19.04 27.07
N VAL A 42 22.08 18.69 26.63
CA VAL A 42 23.24 18.53 27.52
C VAL A 42 23.57 19.85 28.23
N PHE A 43 23.58 20.98 27.52
CA PHE A 43 23.79 22.31 28.12
C PHE A 43 22.69 22.67 29.13
N SER A 44 21.44 22.32 28.86
CA SER A 44 20.34 22.51 29.83
C SER A 44 20.56 21.71 31.12
N PHE A 45 21.10 20.50 31.03
CA PHE A 45 21.44 19.72 32.22
C PHE A 45 22.69 20.25 32.94
N LEU A 46 23.68 20.74 32.19
CA LEU A 46 24.88 21.30 32.75
C LEU A 46 24.60 22.52 33.66
N SER A 47 23.56 23.32 33.31
CA SER A 47 23.16 24.48 34.13
C SER A 47 22.60 24.10 35.52
N LEU A 48 22.27 22.83 35.76
CA LEU A 48 21.83 22.35 37.07
C LEU A 48 22.99 22.39 38.09
N MET A 49 24.25 22.18 37.67
CA MET A 49 25.40 22.18 38.57
C MET A 49 25.57 23.51 39.33
N PRO A 50 25.67 24.68 38.66
CA PRO A 50 25.76 25.94 39.36
C PRO A 50 24.50 26.26 40.19
N MET A 51 23.30 25.90 39.72
CA MET A 51 22.09 26.06 40.52
C MET A 51 22.15 25.30 41.85
N LEU A 52 22.60 24.04 41.82
CA LEU A 52 22.77 23.23 43.03
C LEU A 52 23.83 23.80 43.98
N LYS A 53 24.97 24.28 43.42
CA LYS A 53 26.01 24.91 44.22
C LYS A 53 25.49 26.16 44.94
N ILE A 54 24.75 27.00 44.28
CA ILE A 54 24.13 28.21 44.87
C ILE A 54 23.11 27.81 45.95
N LEU A 55 22.20 26.90 45.62
CA LEU A 55 21.09 26.52 46.51
C LEU A 55 21.58 25.88 47.81
N PHE A 56 22.56 25.02 47.72
CA PHE A 56 23.10 24.29 48.89
C PHE A 56 24.28 25.00 49.56
N ARG A 57 24.72 26.16 49.07
CA ARG A 57 25.84 26.91 49.57
C ARG A 57 27.14 26.07 49.69
N LEU A 58 27.38 25.18 48.71
CA LEU A 58 28.44 24.18 48.75
C LEU A 58 29.83 24.75 48.45
N ASP A 59 29.92 25.99 47.98
CA ASP A 59 31.18 26.57 47.55
C ASP A 59 31.29 28.04 47.96
N THR A 60 32.43 28.33 48.63
CA THR A 60 32.86 29.68 49.03
C THR A 60 34.11 30.11 48.28
N THR A 61 34.61 29.31 47.35
CA THR A 61 35.83 29.57 46.58
C THR A 61 35.59 30.65 45.53
N ARG A 62 36.56 31.58 45.42
CA ARG A 62 36.58 32.56 44.34
C ARG A 62 37.23 31.92 43.10
N TYR A 63 36.43 31.69 42.07
CA TYR A 63 36.93 31.24 40.78
C TYR A 63 37.54 32.42 40.01
N THR A 64 38.68 32.19 39.33
CA THR A 64 39.32 33.15 38.44
C THR A 64 39.04 32.74 37.01
N PHE A 65 38.80 33.68 36.11
CA PHE A 65 38.55 33.37 34.70
C PHE A 65 39.81 32.74 34.08
N ILE A 66 39.64 31.58 33.43
CA ILE A 66 40.72 30.90 32.70
C ILE A 66 40.52 31.19 31.21
N PRO A 67 41.49 31.80 30.51
CA PRO A 67 41.45 31.99 29.07
C PRO A 67 41.32 30.65 28.32
N TRP A 68 40.58 30.66 27.20
CA TRP A 68 40.33 29.46 26.40
C TRP A 68 41.59 28.87 25.77
N ASP A 69 42.64 29.65 25.64
CA ASP A 69 43.92 29.29 25.02
C ASP A 69 44.99 28.84 26.05
N THR A 70 44.59 28.52 27.29
CA THR A 70 45.55 28.14 28.33
C THR A 70 46.12 26.74 28.03
N PRO A 71 47.45 26.60 27.77
CA PRO A 71 48.05 25.31 27.55
C PRO A 71 47.97 24.46 28.83
N ASP A 72 47.89 23.14 28.70
CA ASP A 72 47.85 22.13 29.76
C ASP A 72 46.55 22.04 30.59
N THR A 73 45.52 22.82 30.30
CA THR A 73 44.23 22.68 30.98
C THR A 73 43.19 21.99 30.08
N SER A 74 42.49 20.99 30.64
CA SER A 74 41.44 20.29 29.88
C SER A 74 40.29 21.25 29.52
N PHE A 75 39.75 21.14 28.33
CA PHE A 75 38.56 21.90 27.89
C PHE A 75 37.40 21.82 28.91
N LYS A 76 37.24 20.68 29.59
CA LYS A 76 36.28 20.48 30.69
C LYS A 76 36.56 21.45 31.85
N ASP A 77 37.82 21.52 32.28
CA ASP A 77 38.18 22.31 33.46
C ASP A 77 38.03 23.79 33.17
N ILE A 78 38.39 24.23 31.97
CA ILE A 78 38.13 25.60 31.50
C ILE A 78 36.64 25.90 31.47
N LEU A 79 35.82 25.02 30.86
CA LEU A 79 34.37 25.21 30.71
C LEU A 79 33.68 25.27 32.10
N LEU A 80 33.96 24.33 32.96
CA LEU A 80 33.37 24.28 34.30
C LEU A 80 33.84 25.44 35.17
N ASN A 81 35.15 25.74 35.17
CA ASN A 81 35.70 26.87 35.94
C ASN A 81 35.12 28.19 35.49
N ASN A 82 35.03 28.45 34.18
CA ASN A 82 34.46 29.69 33.67
C ASN A 82 32.93 29.77 33.92
N LEU A 83 32.22 28.67 33.86
CA LEU A 83 30.80 28.62 34.26
C LEU A 83 30.62 29.00 35.73
N TYR A 84 31.50 28.49 36.62
CA TYR A 84 31.47 28.86 38.05
C TYR A 84 31.93 30.28 38.28
N TYR A 85 32.96 30.77 37.55
CA TYR A 85 33.37 32.15 37.60
C TYR A 85 32.23 33.12 37.31
N TYR A 86 31.54 32.97 36.17
CA TYR A 86 30.41 33.82 35.83
C TYR A 86 29.27 33.68 36.84
N THR A 87 29.01 32.48 37.34
CA THR A 87 27.98 32.28 38.37
C THR A 87 28.31 32.96 39.67
N THR A 88 29.59 32.88 40.12
CA THR A 88 30.06 33.51 41.35
C THR A 88 30.10 35.04 41.24
N ASP A 89 30.48 35.55 40.08
CA ASP A 89 30.46 36.99 39.80
C ASP A 89 29.01 37.55 39.85
N LEU A 90 28.05 36.85 39.22
CA LEU A 90 26.61 37.17 39.32
C LEU A 90 26.10 37.18 40.77
N ILE A 91 26.57 36.26 41.62
CA ILE A 91 26.18 36.21 43.02
C ILE A 91 26.75 37.41 43.79
N HIS A 92 28.01 37.78 43.52
CA HIS A 92 28.65 38.92 44.18
C HIS A 92 28.02 40.26 43.78
N VAL A 93 27.67 40.43 42.52
CA VAL A 93 27.12 41.70 41.99
C VAL A 93 25.64 41.84 42.31
N TYR A 94 24.83 40.80 42.15
CA TYR A 94 23.34 40.88 42.19
C TYR A 94 22.70 40.06 43.31
N GLY A 95 23.49 39.28 44.07
CA GLY A 95 22.99 38.39 45.12
C GLY A 95 22.53 37.00 44.61
N ALA A 96 22.51 36.02 45.48
CA ALA A 96 22.22 34.61 45.16
C ALA A 96 20.81 34.38 44.56
N SER A 97 19.80 35.09 45.06
CA SER A 97 18.42 34.96 44.54
C SER A 97 18.31 35.44 43.09
N THR A 98 18.97 36.55 42.76
CA THR A 98 18.96 37.12 41.41
C THR A 98 19.81 36.25 40.46
N ALA A 99 20.93 35.70 40.92
CA ALA A 99 21.73 34.75 40.16
C ALA A 99 20.94 33.48 39.79
N LEU A 100 20.13 32.92 40.72
CA LEU A 100 19.23 31.81 40.45
C LEU A 100 18.19 32.16 39.41
N LEU A 101 17.63 33.37 39.42
CA LEU A 101 16.67 33.84 38.45
C LEU A 101 17.30 33.93 37.05
N PHE A 102 18.53 34.47 36.92
CA PHE A 102 19.26 34.53 35.63
C PHE A 102 19.56 33.12 35.08
N ILE A 103 20.01 32.18 35.90
CA ILE A 103 20.28 30.80 35.48
C ILE A 103 18.95 30.12 35.11
N GLY A 104 17.85 30.36 35.84
CA GLY A 104 16.53 29.87 35.52
C GLY A 104 16.02 30.39 34.17
N LEU A 105 16.19 31.70 33.87
CA LEU A 105 15.85 32.29 32.60
C LEU A 105 16.70 31.72 31.45
N PHE A 106 17.99 31.50 31.67
CA PHE A 106 18.86 30.80 30.73
C PHE A 106 18.35 29.38 30.44
N LEU A 107 17.96 28.63 31.47
CA LEU A 107 17.41 27.27 31.32
C LEU A 107 16.11 27.27 30.52
N ILE A 108 15.22 28.22 30.77
CA ILE A 108 13.98 28.39 30.00
C ILE A 108 14.30 28.65 28.52
N THR A 109 15.23 29.58 28.24
CA THR A 109 15.64 29.96 26.89
C THR A 109 16.30 28.80 26.16
N ALA A 110 17.22 28.09 26.82
CA ALA A 110 17.90 26.90 26.29
C ALA A 110 16.89 25.78 25.99
N THR A 111 15.89 25.58 26.87
CA THR A 111 14.83 24.57 26.68
C THR A 111 13.91 24.96 25.53
N LEU A 112 13.55 26.25 25.40
CA LEU A 112 12.77 26.75 24.29
C LEU A 112 13.49 26.51 22.95
N LEU A 113 14.77 26.86 22.88
CA LEU A 113 15.59 26.65 21.69
C LEU A 113 15.73 25.17 21.34
N LYS A 114 16.01 24.30 22.33
CA LYS A 114 16.07 22.85 22.20
C LYS A 114 14.77 22.29 21.64
N THR A 115 13.63 22.67 22.22
CA THR A 115 12.33 22.16 21.78
C THR A 115 11.93 22.70 20.40
N SER A 116 12.31 23.93 20.07
CA SER A 116 12.14 24.50 18.73
C SER A 116 12.97 23.75 17.68
N CYS A 117 14.24 23.44 17.98
CA CYS A 117 15.07 22.61 17.10
C CYS A 117 14.49 21.21 16.91
N TYR A 118 14.01 20.59 17.99
CA TYR A 118 13.35 19.30 17.90
C TYR A 118 12.07 19.36 17.05
N PHE A 119 11.24 20.37 17.25
CA PHE A 119 10.04 20.59 16.44
C PHE A 119 10.37 20.81 14.96
N ALA A 120 11.41 21.61 14.66
CA ALA A 120 11.90 21.80 13.30
C ALA A 120 12.37 20.48 12.66
N SER A 121 13.09 19.64 13.41
CA SER A 121 13.51 18.31 12.96
C SER A 121 12.31 17.43 12.59
N VAL A 122 11.30 17.36 13.45
CA VAL A 122 10.08 16.58 13.20
C VAL A 122 9.31 17.16 12.00
N GLY A 123 9.17 18.49 11.94
CA GLY A 123 8.48 19.18 10.84
C GLY A 123 9.13 18.93 9.47
N ILE A 124 10.46 18.93 9.41
CA ILE A 124 11.23 18.62 8.20
C ILE A 124 11.02 17.15 7.76
N MET A 125 10.83 16.23 8.69
CA MET A 125 10.60 14.81 8.37
C MET A 125 9.22 14.51 7.83
N VAL A 126 8.20 15.33 8.09
CA VAL A 126 6.82 15.11 7.62
C VAL A 126 6.71 15.01 6.10
N PRO A 127 7.23 15.99 5.30
CA PRO A 127 7.16 15.89 3.84
C PRO A 127 7.88 14.66 3.27
N MET A 128 8.96 14.21 3.92
CA MET A 128 9.66 12.99 3.53
C MET A 128 8.77 11.75 3.74
N ARG A 129 8.15 11.62 4.92
CA ARG A 129 7.30 10.48 5.27
C ARG A 129 6.09 10.35 4.34
N THR A 130 5.35 11.45 4.19
CA THR A 130 4.16 11.49 3.32
C THR A 130 4.53 11.32 1.85
N GLY A 131 5.69 11.85 1.42
CA GLY A 131 6.23 11.68 0.08
C GLY A 131 6.57 10.22 -0.24
N ILE A 132 7.26 9.53 0.67
CA ILE A 132 7.59 8.09 0.51
C ILE A 132 6.30 7.26 0.37
N VAL A 133 5.30 7.51 1.21
CA VAL A 133 4.02 6.78 1.16
C VAL A 133 3.28 7.04 -0.14
N ARG A 134 3.24 8.30 -0.60
CA ARG A 134 2.69 8.67 -1.91
C ARG A 134 3.40 7.90 -3.03
N ASP A 135 4.72 7.87 -3.02
CA ASP A 135 5.50 7.26 -4.09
C ASP A 135 5.31 5.73 -4.12
N ILE A 136 5.22 5.08 -2.95
CA ILE A 136 4.90 3.66 -2.85
C ILE A 136 3.48 3.40 -3.40
N ARG A 137 2.47 4.17 -2.97
CA ARG A 137 1.09 4.01 -3.47
C ARG A 137 1.01 4.22 -4.98
N SER A 138 1.66 5.24 -5.49
CA SER A 138 1.71 5.53 -6.91
C SER A 138 2.39 4.40 -7.69
N SER A 139 3.55 3.92 -7.24
CA SER A 139 4.27 2.81 -7.87
C SER A 139 3.45 1.52 -7.90
N VAL A 140 2.78 1.19 -6.79
CA VAL A 140 1.91 0.00 -6.72
C VAL A 140 0.70 0.15 -7.64
N TYR A 141 0.06 1.33 -7.68
CA TYR A 141 -1.08 1.58 -8.55
C TYR A 141 -0.70 1.48 -10.04
N HIS A 142 0.40 2.12 -10.46
CA HIS A 142 0.90 2.02 -11.83
C HIS A 142 1.21 0.56 -12.22
N LYS A 143 1.84 -0.18 -11.29
CA LYS A 143 2.12 -1.60 -11.52
C LYS A 143 0.84 -2.43 -11.66
N ILE A 144 -0.15 -2.22 -10.79
CA ILE A 144 -1.45 -2.92 -10.87
C ILE A 144 -2.10 -2.67 -12.25
N VAL A 145 -2.14 -1.42 -12.71
CA VAL A 145 -2.76 -1.10 -14.01
C VAL A 145 -1.99 -1.69 -15.19
N SER A 146 -0.67 -1.89 -15.08
CA SER A 146 0.16 -2.48 -16.14
C SER A 146 0.13 -4.02 -16.17
N LEU A 147 -0.29 -4.69 -15.07
CA LEU A 147 -0.28 -6.15 -15.01
C LEU A 147 -1.32 -6.79 -15.94
N PRO A 148 -1.03 -7.99 -16.49
CA PRO A 148 -1.92 -8.70 -17.38
C PRO A 148 -3.18 -9.18 -16.64
N LEU A 149 -4.24 -9.45 -17.41
CA LEU A 149 -5.52 -9.88 -16.85
C LEU A 149 -5.42 -11.20 -16.07
N SER A 150 -4.49 -12.07 -16.44
CA SER A 150 -4.20 -13.33 -15.74
C SER A 150 -3.82 -13.14 -14.27
N PHE A 151 -3.13 -12.05 -13.93
CA PHE A 151 -2.78 -11.72 -12.55
C PHE A 151 -4.03 -11.55 -11.67
N PHE A 152 -5.08 -10.94 -12.21
CA PHE A 152 -6.32 -10.66 -11.48
C PHE A 152 -7.26 -11.88 -11.36
N SER A 153 -7.07 -12.92 -12.17
CA SER A 153 -7.79 -14.19 -12.03
C SER A 153 -7.24 -15.01 -10.85
N ASP A 154 -5.93 -14.93 -10.60
CA ASP A 154 -5.22 -15.66 -9.55
C ASP A 154 -5.27 -14.94 -8.19
N GLU A 155 -5.27 -13.61 -8.20
CA GLU A 155 -5.30 -12.77 -6.98
C GLU A 155 -6.71 -12.22 -6.75
N ARG A 156 -7.23 -12.44 -5.55
CA ARG A 156 -8.53 -11.89 -5.14
C ARG A 156 -8.47 -10.38 -5.10
N LYS A 157 -9.44 -9.68 -5.72
CA LYS A 157 -9.53 -8.20 -5.68
C LYS A 157 -9.43 -7.64 -4.26
N GLY A 158 -10.05 -8.33 -3.28
CA GLY A 158 -9.97 -7.96 -1.86
C GLY A 158 -8.56 -8.01 -1.29
N ASP A 159 -7.72 -8.97 -1.71
CA ASP A 159 -6.33 -9.08 -1.28
C ASP A 159 -5.47 -7.90 -1.81
N ILE A 160 -5.66 -7.51 -3.07
CA ILE A 160 -5.01 -6.33 -3.65
C ILE A 160 -5.41 -5.05 -2.91
N MET A 161 -6.71 -4.88 -2.62
CA MET A 161 -7.22 -3.74 -1.86
C MET A 161 -6.66 -3.73 -0.43
N ALA A 162 -6.57 -4.88 0.24
CA ALA A 162 -5.98 -5.01 1.56
C ALA A 162 -4.48 -4.63 1.56
N ARG A 163 -3.74 -4.99 0.52
CA ARG A 163 -2.32 -4.61 0.36
C ARG A 163 -2.17 -3.11 0.12
N MET A 164 -2.99 -2.52 -0.75
CA MET A 164 -2.95 -1.08 -1.06
C MET A 164 -3.32 -0.19 0.13
N SER A 165 -4.28 -0.61 0.95
CA SER A 165 -4.74 0.16 2.11
C SER A 165 -4.03 -0.25 3.40
N GLY A 166 -4.12 -1.53 3.78
CA GLY A 166 -3.62 -2.04 5.05
C GLY A 166 -2.10 -2.13 5.11
N ASP A 167 -1.48 -2.80 4.12
CA ASP A 167 -0.03 -3.01 4.14
C ASP A 167 0.74 -1.72 3.91
N VAL A 168 0.28 -0.83 3.03
CA VAL A 168 0.93 0.47 2.82
C VAL A 168 0.81 1.35 4.08
N ASN A 169 -0.33 1.34 4.79
CA ASN A 169 -0.47 2.02 6.07
C ASN A 169 0.45 1.42 7.16
N GLU A 170 0.64 0.11 7.17
CA GLU A 170 1.57 -0.54 8.10
C GLU A 170 3.03 -0.17 7.80
N ILE A 171 3.38 -0.07 6.52
CA ILE A 171 4.69 0.45 6.08
C ILE A 171 4.85 1.91 6.55
N GLU A 172 3.83 2.75 6.36
CA GLU A 172 3.81 4.13 6.84
C GLU A 172 4.07 4.23 8.34
N ASN A 173 3.31 3.47 9.14
CA ASN A 173 3.45 3.45 10.60
C ASN A 173 4.84 2.96 11.02
N SER A 174 5.37 1.94 10.36
CA SER A 174 6.70 1.38 10.63
C SER A 174 7.83 2.35 10.24
N ILE A 175 7.72 3.01 9.08
CA ILE A 175 8.65 4.04 8.64
C ILE A 175 8.58 5.25 9.58
N THR A 176 7.37 5.75 9.86
CA THR A 176 7.15 6.94 10.70
C THR A 176 7.66 6.71 12.12
N GLY A 177 7.29 5.56 12.72
CA GLY A 177 7.70 5.24 14.09
C GLY A 177 9.17 4.86 14.25
N SER A 178 9.79 4.33 13.19
CA SER A 178 11.15 3.78 13.28
C SER A 178 12.23 4.75 12.81
N LEU A 179 12.01 5.53 11.76
CA LEU A 179 13.00 6.48 11.23
C LEU A 179 13.37 7.54 12.26
N ASP A 180 12.38 8.14 12.93
CA ASP A 180 12.63 9.10 14.01
C ASP A 180 13.45 8.49 15.14
N MET A 181 13.05 7.28 15.55
CA MET A 181 13.73 6.58 16.63
C MET A 181 15.15 6.16 16.25
N LEU A 182 15.37 5.75 14.99
CA LEU A 182 16.68 5.33 14.48
C LEU A 182 17.64 6.49 14.22
N ILE A 183 17.15 7.71 14.04
CA ILE A 183 17.99 8.90 13.84
C ILE A 183 18.25 9.62 15.15
N LYS A 184 17.17 10.00 15.86
CA LYS A 184 17.24 10.80 17.07
C LYS A 184 17.89 10.06 18.23
N ASN A 185 17.43 8.82 18.50
CA ASN A 185 17.85 8.12 19.71
C ASN A 185 19.33 7.70 19.71
N PRO A 186 19.95 7.24 18.61
CA PRO A 186 21.38 7.02 18.57
C PRO A 186 22.20 8.30 18.83
N ILE A 187 21.76 9.44 18.28
CA ILE A 187 22.43 10.74 18.52
C ILE A 187 22.38 11.10 20.01
N LEU A 188 21.18 11.00 20.61
CA LEU A 188 21.01 11.27 22.05
C LEU A 188 21.84 10.32 22.90
N LEU A 189 21.82 9.03 22.61
CA LEU A 189 22.61 8.03 23.34
C LEU A 189 24.09 8.30 23.20
N PHE A 190 24.59 8.60 22.00
CA PHE A 190 25.99 8.93 21.77
C PHE A 190 26.41 10.17 22.57
N CYS A 191 25.60 11.24 22.54
CA CYS A 191 25.85 12.44 23.33
C CYS A 191 25.83 12.16 24.83
N TYR A 192 24.82 11.43 25.33
CA TYR A 192 24.70 11.14 26.75
C TYR A 192 25.83 10.23 27.26
N PHE A 193 26.14 9.14 26.54
CA PHE A 193 27.25 8.27 26.91
C PHE A 193 28.59 9.01 26.84
N GLY A 194 28.78 9.86 25.82
CA GLY A 194 29.98 10.70 25.74
C GLY A 194 30.15 11.58 26.98
N VAL A 195 29.07 12.23 27.43
CA VAL A 195 29.07 13.05 28.64
C VAL A 195 29.27 12.20 29.91
N LEU A 196 28.63 11.04 30.04
CA LEU A 196 28.82 10.16 31.20
C LEU A 196 30.24 9.65 31.31
N ILE A 197 30.87 9.19 30.22
CA ILE A 197 32.27 8.73 30.19
C ILE A 197 33.21 9.87 30.58
N TYR A 198 32.92 11.07 30.03
CA TYR A 198 33.70 12.26 30.29
C TYR A 198 33.59 12.74 31.76
N THR A 199 32.40 12.54 32.36
CA THR A 199 32.16 12.92 33.76
C THR A 199 32.80 11.93 34.73
N SER A 200 32.58 10.63 34.55
CA SER A 200 33.19 9.54 35.31
C SER A 200 33.20 8.25 34.52
N TRP A 201 34.37 7.81 34.11
CA TRP A 201 34.51 6.56 33.36
C TRP A 201 34.22 5.33 34.23
N GLU A 202 34.52 5.39 35.54
CA GLU A 202 34.30 4.31 36.50
C GLU A 202 32.80 4.02 36.71
N LEU A 203 32.03 5.07 37.00
CA LEU A 203 30.56 4.96 37.12
C LEU A 203 29.91 4.50 35.80
N THR A 204 30.45 4.96 34.66
CA THR A 204 29.93 4.61 33.36
C THR A 204 30.23 3.15 33.03
N LEU A 205 31.41 2.63 33.36
CA LEU A 205 31.73 1.22 33.18
C LEU A 205 30.80 0.34 34.03
N PHE A 206 30.58 0.72 35.28
CA PHE A 206 29.64 0.04 36.18
C PHE A 206 28.20 0.04 35.60
N THR A 207 27.73 1.18 35.10
CA THR A 207 26.44 1.32 34.46
C THR A 207 26.31 0.43 33.22
N LEU A 208 27.37 0.35 32.38
CA LEU A 208 27.44 -0.49 31.18
C LEU A 208 27.33 -1.98 31.49
N ILE A 209 27.73 -2.45 32.67
CA ILE A 209 27.57 -3.84 33.12
C ILE A 209 26.10 -4.12 33.49
N VAL A 210 25.39 -3.15 34.08
CA VAL A 210 24.00 -3.31 34.52
C VAL A 210 22.99 -3.19 33.35
N LEU A 211 23.24 -2.32 32.36
CA LEU A 211 22.34 -2.07 31.24
C LEU A 211 21.97 -3.33 30.41
N PRO A 212 22.88 -4.26 30.06
CA PRO A 212 22.55 -5.48 29.34
C PRO A 212 21.55 -6.36 30.06
N ILE A 213 21.52 -6.37 31.39
CA ILE A 213 20.55 -7.14 32.19
C ILE A 213 19.13 -6.60 31.91
N MET A 214 18.99 -5.25 31.92
CA MET A 214 17.70 -4.62 31.53
C MET A 214 17.31 -4.96 30.09
N GLY A 215 18.25 -4.89 29.16
CA GLY A 215 18.04 -5.22 27.74
C GLY A 215 17.60 -6.67 27.56
N TRP A 216 18.15 -7.61 28.30
CA TRP A 216 17.78 -9.02 28.27
C TRP A 216 16.33 -9.25 28.76
N VAL A 217 15.95 -8.64 29.90
CA VAL A 217 14.59 -8.73 30.45
C VAL A 217 13.57 -8.16 29.46
N MET A 218 13.83 -6.96 28.93
CA MET A 218 12.95 -6.30 27.96
C MET A 218 12.85 -7.08 26.64
N GLY A 219 13.96 -7.66 26.16
CA GLY A 219 14.00 -8.51 24.98
C GLY A 219 13.18 -9.81 25.14
N LYS A 220 13.12 -10.38 26.36
CA LYS A 220 12.29 -11.57 26.66
C LYS A 220 10.78 -11.21 26.60
N ILE A 221 10.40 -10.03 27.09
CA ILE A 221 9.02 -9.52 26.99
C ILE A 221 8.65 -9.29 25.52
N GLY A 222 9.50 -8.64 24.74
CA GLY A 222 9.27 -8.34 23.32
C GLY A 222 9.08 -9.58 22.46
N ARG A 223 9.90 -10.62 22.64
CA ARG A 223 9.77 -11.89 21.90
C ARG A 223 8.43 -12.59 22.14
N LYS A 224 7.97 -12.62 23.40
CA LYS A 224 6.66 -13.22 23.76
C LYS A 224 5.49 -12.38 23.23
N LEU A 225 5.65 -11.06 23.11
CA LEU A 225 4.64 -10.16 22.56
C LEU A 225 4.43 -10.41 21.06
N LYS A 226 5.52 -10.59 20.29
CA LYS A 226 5.48 -10.85 18.84
C LYS A 226 4.58 -12.05 18.50
N HIS A 227 4.77 -13.19 19.18
CA HIS A 227 3.99 -14.41 18.90
C HIS A 227 2.49 -14.24 19.19
N LYS A 228 2.15 -13.54 20.29
CA LYS A 228 0.73 -13.30 20.65
C LYS A 228 0.06 -12.26 19.78
N SER A 229 0.83 -11.29 19.25
CA SER A 229 0.32 -10.29 18.31
C SER A 229 -0.10 -10.92 16.98
N LEU A 230 0.64 -11.92 16.47
CA LEU A 230 0.26 -12.66 15.27
C LEU A 230 -1.06 -13.43 15.45
N ASP A 231 -1.26 -14.07 16.62
CA ASP A 231 -2.51 -14.76 16.94
C ASP A 231 -3.71 -13.79 16.94
N ALA A 232 -3.56 -12.63 17.57
CA ALA A 232 -4.60 -11.59 17.57
C ALA A 232 -4.89 -11.05 16.15
N GLN A 233 -3.87 -10.89 15.32
CA GLN A 233 -4.01 -10.42 13.95
C GLN A 233 -4.76 -11.44 13.07
N ASN A 234 -4.47 -12.73 13.22
CA ASN A 234 -5.20 -13.79 12.53
C ASN A 234 -6.69 -13.78 12.92
N LYS A 235 -7.01 -13.67 14.23
CA LYS A 235 -8.38 -13.57 14.70
C LYS A 235 -9.12 -12.34 14.17
N TRP A 236 -8.42 -11.22 14.02
CA TRP A 236 -8.98 -10.03 13.37
C TRP A 236 -9.30 -10.26 11.89
N SER A 237 -8.38 -10.91 11.16
CA SER A 237 -8.60 -11.26 9.75
C SER A 237 -9.80 -12.20 9.58
N ASP A 238 -9.95 -13.20 10.44
CA ASP A 238 -11.11 -14.10 10.43
C ASP A 238 -12.43 -13.32 10.66
N THR A 239 -12.42 -12.34 11.58
CA THR A 239 -13.59 -11.48 11.87
C THR A 239 -13.93 -10.58 10.67
N MET A 240 -12.93 -10.03 9.98
CA MET A 240 -13.14 -9.19 8.79
C MET A 240 -13.65 -10.02 7.60
N ALA A 241 -13.12 -11.22 7.36
CA ALA A 241 -13.61 -12.12 6.33
C ALA A 241 -15.09 -12.49 6.56
N GLN A 242 -15.48 -12.71 7.82
CA GLN A 242 -16.89 -12.96 8.17
C GLN A 242 -17.78 -11.75 7.92
N LEU A 243 -17.31 -10.53 8.19
CA LEU A 243 -18.04 -9.30 7.87
C LEU A 243 -18.25 -9.15 6.36
N GLU A 244 -17.21 -9.39 5.56
CA GLU A 244 -17.28 -9.36 4.10
C GLU A 244 -18.29 -10.39 3.57
N GLU A 245 -18.26 -11.63 4.05
CA GLU A 245 -19.23 -12.68 3.74
C GLU A 245 -20.66 -12.24 4.07
N THR A 246 -20.85 -11.63 5.26
CA THR A 246 -22.16 -11.14 5.71
C THR A 246 -22.69 -10.03 4.82
N LEU A 247 -21.86 -9.05 4.48
CA LEU A 247 -22.26 -7.92 3.61
C LEU A 247 -22.59 -8.41 2.18
N GLY A 248 -21.79 -9.31 1.64
CA GLY A 248 -22.04 -9.92 0.32
C GLY A 248 -23.31 -10.77 0.28
N GLY A 249 -23.61 -11.45 1.39
CA GLY A 249 -24.78 -12.32 1.55
C GLY A 249 -26.02 -11.67 2.16
N MET A 250 -26.06 -10.34 2.35
CA MET A 250 -27.12 -9.65 3.11
C MET A 250 -28.53 -9.97 2.62
N ARG A 251 -28.74 -10.04 1.30
CA ARG A 251 -30.03 -10.37 0.71
C ARG A 251 -30.51 -11.78 1.10
N ILE A 252 -29.58 -12.73 1.17
CA ILE A 252 -29.88 -14.12 1.58
C ILE A 252 -30.20 -14.16 3.07
N ILE A 253 -29.42 -13.46 3.90
CA ILE A 253 -29.61 -13.37 5.35
C ILE A 253 -31.00 -12.83 5.66
N LYS A 254 -31.43 -11.77 4.95
CA LYS A 254 -32.78 -11.19 5.09
C LYS A 254 -33.87 -12.12 4.59
N ALA A 255 -33.68 -12.76 3.43
CA ALA A 255 -34.67 -13.68 2.87
C ALA A 255 -34.93 -14.90 3.78
N PHE A 256 -33.92 -15.38 4.50
CA PHE A 256 -34.01 -16.53 5.39
C PHE A 256 -34.15 -16.15 6.88
N THR A 257 -34.33 -14.87 7.22
CA THR A 257 -34.44 -14.38 8.59
C THR A 257 -33.31 -14.89 9.51
N ALA A 258 -32.09 -14.93 8.97
CA ALA A 258 -30.94 -15.53 9.63
C ALA A 258 -30.07 -14.53 10.43
N GLU A 259 -30.57 -13.30 10.68
CA GLU A 259 -29.86 -12.22 11.35
C GLU A 259 -29.32 -12.66 12.71
N LYS A 260 -30.16 -13.29 13.54
CA LYS A 260 -29.76 -13.72 14.88
C LYS A 260 -28.58 -14.71 14.82
N LYS A 261 -28.63 -15.68 13.91
CA LYS A 261 -27.55 -16.66 13.71
C LYS A 261 -26.25 -15.99 13.30
N MET A 262 -26.32 -15.01 12.39
CA MET A 262 -25.13 -14.27 11.93
C MET A 262 -24.56 -13.38 13.03
N CYS A 263 -25.40 -12.69 13.81
CA CYS A 263 -24.95 -11.92 14.97
C CYS A 263 -24.24 -12.81 16.00
N GLU A 264 -24.83 -13.95 16.38
CA GLU A 264 -24.21 -14.89 17.34
C GLU A 264 -22.85 -15.43 16.83
N ARG A 265 -22.71 -15.65 15.52
CA ARG A 265 -21.45 -16.07 14.91
C ARG A 265 -20.41 -14.97 14.96
N PHE A 266 -20.80 -13.74 14.65
CA PHE A 266 -19.92 -12.56 14.70
C PHE A 266 -19.49 -12.24 16.13
N ASP A 267 -20.40 -12.29 17.10
CA ASP A 267 -20.11 -12.07 18.52
C ASP A 267 -19.09 -13.08 19.06
N ARG A 268 -19.18 -14.34 18.66
CA ARG A 268 -18.17 -15.37 19.01
C ARG A 268 -16.80 -15.00 18.44
N SER A 269 -16.72 -14.69 17.15
CA SER A 269 -15.47 -14.29 16.50
C SER A 269 -14.85 -13.06 17.14
N THR A 270 -15.67 -12.03 17.41
CA THR A 270 -15.24 -10.80 18.08
C THR A 270 -14.77 -11.04 19.50
N ASN A 271 -15.43 -11.94 20.25
CA ASN A 271 -15.00 -12.33 21.59
C ASN A 271 -13.65 -13.08 21.58
N ASP A 272 -13.42 -13.93 20.59
CA ASP A 272 -12.14 -14.61 20.43
C ASP A 272 -11.01 -13.63 20.10
N PHE A 273 -11.26 -12.67 19.19
CA PHE A 273 -10.35 -11.55 18.94
C PHE A 273 -10.10 -10.74 20.23
N ARG A 274 -11.14 -10.36 20.96
CA ARG A 274 -11.02 -9.63 22.23
C ARG A 274 -10.12 -10.36 23.24
N ARG A 275 -10.31 -11.68 23.40
CA ARG A 275 -9.46 -12.49 24.30
C ARG A 275 -7.99 -12.50 23.88
N ALA A 276 -7.73 -12.63 22.56
CA ALA A 276 -6.38 -12.59 22.02
C ALA A 276 -5.77 -11.19 22.18
N SER A 277 -6.51 -10.14 21.82
CA SER A 277 -6.10 -8.73 21.93
C SER A 277 -5.80 -8.33 23.39
N ASN A 278 -6.62 -8.74 24.36
CA ASN A 278 -6.37 -8.48 25.76
C ASN A 278 -5.02 -9.06 26.23
N LYS A 279 -4.67 -10.29 25.79
CA LYS A 279 -3.36 -10.89 26.13
C LYS A 279 -2.19 -10.10 25.55
N VAL A 280 -2.36 -9.52 24.36
CA VAL A 280 -1.36 -8.65 23.73
C VAL A 280 -1.26 -7.34 24.49
N ASN A 281 -2.38 -6.65 24.70
CA ASN A 281 -2.43 -5.33 25.33
C ASN A 281 -1.92 -5.35 26.78
N ILE A 282 -2.27 -6.36 27.57
CA ILE A 282 -1.74 -6.51 28.95
C ILE A 282 -0.21 -6.63 28.94
N ARG A 283 0.35 -7.43 28.02
CA ARG A 283 1.82 -7.56 27.90
C ARG A 283 2.48 -6.31 27.39
N GLN A 284 1.87 -5.64 26.42
CA GLN A 284 2.38 -4.37 25.91
C GLN A 284 2.36 -3.30 27.01
N SER A 285 1.28 -3.20 27.77
CA SER A 285 1.15 -2.27 28.88
C SER A 285 2.10 -2.61 30.04
N SER A 286 2.43 -3.89 30.26
CA SER A 286 3.39 -4.29 31.31
C SER A 286 4.83 -3.87 31.02
N ALA A 287 5.16 -3.59 29.74
CA ALA A 287 6.52 -3.18 29.38
C ALA A 287 6.95 -1.87 30.03
N HIS A 288 6.03 -0.90 30.17
CA HIS A 288 6.32 0.39 30.79
C HIS A 288 6.61 0.24 32.31
N PRO A 289 5.75 -0.34 33.15
CA PRO A 289 6.03 -0.52 34.58
C PRO A 289 7.28 -1.36 34.85
N VAL A 290 7.50 -2.43 34.08
CA VAL A 290 8.70 -3.25 34.23
C VAL A 290 9.96 -2.44 33.93
N SER A 291 9.95 -1.65 32.86
CA SER A 291 11.12 -0.83 32.51
C SER A 291 11.33 0.31 33.52
N GLU A 292 10.29 0.86 34.11
CA GLU A 292 10.37 1.86 35.18
C GLU A 292 10.99 1.26 36.44
N PHE A 293 10.52 0.10 36.87
CA PHE A 293 11.11 -0.64 38.00
C PHE A 293 12.60 -0.94 37.76
N LEU A 294 12.94 -1.48 36.59
CA LEU A 294 14.34 -1.76 36.25
C LEU A 294 15.20 -0.48 36.19
N GLY A 295 14.61 0.62 35.71
CA GLY A 295 15.26 1.94 35.72
C GLY A 295 15.51 2.42 37.14
N THR A 296 14.56 2.25 38.05
CA THR A 296 14.71 2.59 39.46
C THR A 296 15.81 1.72 40.12
N VAL A 297 15.83 0.42 39.83
CA VAL A 297 16.90 -0.49 40.32
C VAL A 297 18.25 -0.02 39.83
N LEU A 298 18.40 0.35 38.55
CA LEU A 298 19.66 0.90 38.01
C LEU A 298 20.08 2.16 38.77
N ILE A 299 19.14 3.12 38.93
CA ILE A 299 19.42 4.38 39.61
C ILE A 299 19.87 4.15 41.06
N VAL A 300 19.15 3.31 41.81
CA VAL A 300 19.51 3.00 43.21
C VAL A 300 20.87 2.30 43.31
N THR A 301 21.15 1.37 42.37
CA THR A 301 22.42 0.64 42.35
C THR A 301 23.60 1.60 42.06
N VAL A 302 23.43 2.51 41.08
CA VAL A 302 24.45 3.52 40.76
C VAL A 302 24.57 4.57 41.87
N LEU A 303 23.43 4.94 42.51
CA LEU A 303 23.42 5.84 43.67
C LEU A 303 24.20 5.25 44.85
N TRP A 304 23.99 3.96 45.13
CA TRP A 304 24.72 3.27 46.19
C TRP A 304 26.21 3.22 45.89
N TYR A 305 26.63 2.76 44.70
CA TYR A 305 28.03 2.66 44.32
C TYR A 305 28.70 4.04 44.24
N GLY A 306 28.10 5.02 43.60
CA GLY A 306 28.62 6.38 43.52
C GLY A 306 28.62 7.10 44.88
N GLY A 307 27.62 6.80 45.73
CA GLY A 307 27.58 7.28 47.11
C GLY A 307 28.75 6.78 47.96
N THR A 308 29.14 5.50 47.82
CA THR A 308 30.32 4.98 48.52
C THR A 308 31.61 5.69 48.06
N LEU A 309 31.74 5.98 46.76
CA LEU A 309 32.88 6.72 46.22
C LEU A 309 33.00 8.16 46.75
N ILE A 310 31.86 8.77 47.10
CA ILE A 310 31.81 10.14 47.65
C ILE A 310 32.05 10.14 49.18
N LEU A 311 31.47 9.16 49.89
CA LEU A 311 31.46 9.14 51.37
C LEU A 311 32.73 8.52 51.98
N ASP A 312 33.35 7.55 51.29
CA ASP A 312 34.50 6.80 51.83
C ASP A 312 35.87 7.45 51.53
N GLY A 313 35.93 8.59 50.82
CA GLY A 313 37.19 9.22 50.40
C GLY A 313 37.48 10.58 51.05
N ASN A 314 38.73 10.79 51.49
CA ASN A 314 39.23 12.12 51.91
C ASN A 314 39.39 13.10 50.72
N ASN A 315 39.30 12.58 49.47
CA ASN A 315 39.33 13.36 48.23
C ASN A 315 38.43 12.66 47.20
N PRO A 316 37.12 12.90 47.22
CA PRO A 316 36.19 12.17 46.34
C PRO A 316 36.49 12.48 44.88
N PRO A 317 36.51 11.48 44.00
CA PRO A 317 36.77 11.66 42.58
C PRO A 317 35.69 12.48 41.87
N ILE A 318 34.52 12.67 42.50
CA ILE A 318 33.36 13.41 41.98
C ILE A 318 32.71 14.20 43.11
N ASP A 319 32.41 15.48 42.87
CA ASP A 319 31.64 16.32 43.79
C ASP A 319 30.13 16.03 43.70
N ALA A 320 29.37 16.32 44.75
CA ALA A 320 27.93 16.02 44.84
C ALA A 320 27.10 16.64 43.71
N PRO A 321 27.28 17.91 43.26
CA PRO A 321 26.60 18.46 42.13
C PRO A 321 26.86 17.73 40.81
N THR A 322 28.11 17.33 40.55
CA THR A 322 28.51 16.55 39.37
C THR A 322 27.88 15.15 39.40
N PHE A 323 27.78 14.53 40.58
CA PHE A 323 27.14 13.25 40.73
C PHE A 323 25.60 13.35 40.47
N ILE A 324 24.94 14.39 40.97
CA ILE A 324 23.52 14.63 40.67
C ILE A 324 23.34 14.86 39.18
N PHE A 325 24.19 15.63 38.53
CA PHE A 325 24.19 15.81 37.07
C PHE A 325 24.35 14.48 36.32
N TYR A 326 25.31 13.63 36.76
CA TYR A 326 25.48 12.28 36.22
C TYR A 326 24.18 11.46 36.30
N MET A 327 23.52 11.48 37.46
CA MET A 327 22.26 10.76 37.70
C MET A 327 21.12 11.26 36.80
N VAL A 328 21.03 12.56 36.55
CA VAL A 328 19.99 13.14 35.65
C VAL A 328 20.23 12.71 34.22
N ILE A 329 21.48 12.69 33.74
CA ILE A 329 21.80 12.20 32.39
C ILE A 329 21.53 10.70 32.28
N LEU A 330 21.92 9.92 33.29
CA LEU A 330 21.68 8.48 33.33
C LEU A 330 20.19 8.16 33.28
N TYR A 331 19.35 8.89 34.01
CA TYR A 331 17.90 8.77 33.94
C TYR A 331 17.38 9.09 32.54
N SER A 332 17.95 10.10 31.89
CA SER A 332 17.56 10.56 30.55
C SER A 332 17.88 9.54 29.45
N ILE A 333 18.81 8.60 29.66
CA ILE A 333 19.16 7.51 28.74
C ILE A 333 18.02 6.46 28.63
N ILE A 334 17.24 6.30 29.69
CA ILE A 334 16.21 5.25 29.76
C ILE A 334 15.17 5.40 28.64
N GLN A 335 14.72 6.62 28.34
CA GLN A 335 13.70 6.85 27.32
C GLN A 335 14.17 6.54 25.89
N PRO A 336 15.33 7.02 25.40
CA PRO A 336 15.89 6.60 24.11
C PRO A 336 16.06 5.08 23.95
N LEU A 337 16.50 4.38 25.02
CA LEU A 337 16.62 2.91 25.00
C LEU A 337 15.26 2.22 24.85
N LYS A 338 14.22 2.71 25.54
CA LYS A 338 12.84 2.21 25.39
C LYS A 338 12.34 2.40 23.96
N ASP A 339 12.60 3.57 23.37
CA ASP A 339 12.13 3.89 22.03
C ASP A 339 12.85 3.06 20.97
N LEU A 340 14.16 2.79 21.11
CA LEU A 340 14.89 1.84 20.26
C LEU A 340 14.31 0.42 20.35
N SER A 341 13.88 0.00 21.54
CA SER A 341 13.22 -1.30 21.74
C SER A 341 11.87 -1.37 21.01
N LYS A 342 11.09 -0.26 20.97
CA LYS A 342 9.86 -0.16 20.18
C LYS A 342 10.15 -0.22 18.68
N ALA A 343 11.19 0.47 18.20
CA ALA A 343 11.60 0.40 16.80
C ALA A 343 11.96 -1.04 16.38
N ALA A 344 12.69 -1.76 17.22
CA ALA A 344 13.03 -3.17 17.00
C ALA A 344 11.79 -4.10 16.91
N TYR A 345 10.65 -3.71 17.46
CA TYR A 345 9.38 -4.43 17.31
C TYR A 345 8.60 -4.00 16.05
N ASN A 346 8.57 -2.70 15.75
CA ASN A 346 7.78 -2.16 14.62
C ASN A 346 8.40 -2.51 13.25
N ILE A 347 9.73 -2.50 13.14
CA ILE A 347 10.42 -2.81 11.88
C ILE A 347 10.04 -4.18 11.31
N PRO A 348 10.08 -5.31 12.05
CA PRO A 348 9.67 -6.62 11.52
C PRO A 348 8.21 -6.66 11.05
N LYS A 349 7.33 -5.86 11.65
CA LYS A 349 5.92 -5.78 11.25
C LYS A 349 5.79 -5.08 9.89
N GLY A 350 6.46 -3.94 9.72
CA GLY A 350 6.53 -3.26 8.42
C GLY A 350 7.23 -4.08 7.34
N MET A 351 8.27 -4.85 7.70
CA MET A 351 8.95 -5.77 6.77
C MET A 351 7.99 -6.79 6.15
N ALA A 352 7.12 -7.40 6.94
CA ALA A 352 6.14 -8.34 6.44
C ALA A 352 5.19 -7.70 5.41
N SER A 353 4.78 -6.45 5.65
CA SER A 353 3.95 -5.68 4.71
C SER A 353 4.74 -5.29 3.45
N VAL A 354 6.02 -4.93 3.57
CA VAL A 354 6.90 -4.68 2.41
C VAL A 354 7.03 -5.91 1.52
N VAL A 355 7.20 -7.11 2.08
CA VAL A 355 7.27 -8.37 1.31
C VAL A 355 5.99 -8.59 0.51
N ARG A 356 4.79 -8.32 1.10
CA ARG A 356 3.52 -8.46 0.40
C ARG A 356 3.32 -7.41 -0.71
N VAL A 357 3.72 -6.16 -0.46
CA VAL A 357 3.69 -5.09 -1.46
C VAL A 357 4.68 -5.38 -2.60
N ASN A 358 5.89 -5.84 -2.28
CA ASN A 358 6.90 -6.22 -3.27
C ASN A 358 6.44 -7.37 -4.17
N LYS A 359 5.57 -8.26 -3.68
CA LYS A 359 5.00 -9.33 -4.50
C LYS A 359 4.17 -8.76 -5.68
N ILE A 360 3.52 -7.61 -5.48
CA ILE A 360 2.84 -6.88 -6.56
C ILE A 360 3.86 -6.15 -7.44
N LEU A 361 4.79 -5.40 -6.84
CA LEU A 361 5.77 -4.59 -7.59
C LEU A 361 6.68 -5.43 -8.48
N ASN A 362 7.03 -6.63 -8.03
CA ASN A 362 7.89 -7.58 -8.75
C ASN A 362 7.09 -8.64 -9.52
N ALA A 363 5.75 -8.53 -9.60
CA ALA A 363 4.96 -9.44 -10.41
C ALA A 363 5.38 -9.32 -11.88
N GLU A 364 5.63 -10.46 -12.50
CA GLU A 364 6.03 -10.52 -13.89
C GLU A 364 4.86 -10.22 -14.80
N ASP A 365 5.12 -9.44 -15.82
CA ASP A 365 4.20 -9.23 -16.93
C ASP A 365 4.57 -10.22 -18.03
N HIS A 366 3.74 -11.25 -18.19
CA HIS A 366 3.95 -12.26 -19.22
C HIS A 366 3.48 -11.79 -20.61
N ILE A 367 2.74 -10.68 -20.68
CA ILE A 367 2.27 -10.09 -21.95
C ILE A 367 3.17 -8.90 -22.32
N THR A 368 4.35 -9.19 -22.79
CA THR A 368 5.34 -8.17 -23.18
C THR A 368 5.36 -7.94 -24.69
N GLU A 369 5.59 -6.70 -25.11
CA GLU A 369 5.86 -6.39 -26.52
C GLU A 369 7.27 -6.86 -26.92
N PRO A 370 7.46 -7.34 -28.16
CA PRO A 370 8.79 -7.60 -28.68
C PRO A 370 9.59 -6.29 -28.81
N PRO A 371 10.93 -6.35 -28.90
CA PRO A 371 11.77 -5.13 -28.99
C PRO A 371 11.43 -4.21 -30.16
N ASN A 372 10.91 -4.76 -31.26
CA ASN A 372 10.47 -4.02 -32.46
C ASN A 372 9.07 -4.48 -32.85
N PRO A 373 8.01 -4.03 -32.17
CA PRO A 373 6.66 -4.45 -32.48
C PRO A 373 6.19 -3.89 -33.82
N SER A 374 5.50 -4.71 -34.60
CA SER A 374 4.88 -4.27 -35.85
C SER A 374 3.64 -3.43 -35.55
N SER A 375 3.47 -2.34 -36.29
CA SER A 375 2.25 -1.53 -36.24
C SER A 375 1.17 -2.11 -37.17
N ILE A 376 -0.09 -1.89 -36.77
CA ILE A 376 -1.26 -2.22 -37.57
C ILE A 376 -2.32 -1.13 -37.36
N GLU A 377 -2.80 -0.51 -38.46
CA GLU A 377 -3.77 0.59 -38.40
C GLU A 377 -5.18 0.14 -38.72
N HIS A 378 -5.33 -0.82 -39.65
CA HIS A 378 -6.61 -1.33 -40.12
C HIS A 378 -6.56 -2.83 -40.37
N LEU A 379 -7.72 -3.52 -40.23
CA LEU A 379 -7.91 -4.88 -40.72
C LEU A 379 -8.16 -4.82 -42.22
N THR A 380 -7.31 -5.47 -43.02
CA THR A 380 -7.40 -5.44 -44.49
C THR A 380 -7.97 -6.72 -45.12
N ASP A 381 -7.69 -7.89 -44.52
CA ASP A 381 -8.08 -9.20 -45.10
C ASP A 381 -8.82 -10.07 -44.09
N GLU A 382 -8.12 -10.70 -43.16
CA GLU A 382 -8.72 -11.70 -42.26
C GLU A 382 -8.05 -11.79 -40.87
N ILE A 383 -8.82 -12.34 -39.93
CA ILE A 383 -8.33 -12.82 -38.64
C ILE A 383 -8.28 -14.35 -38.69
N ARG A 384 -7.17 -14.97 -38.30
CA ARG A 384 -7.04 -16.42 -38.34
C ARG A 384 -6.50 -16.98 -37.01
N PHE A 385 -7.15 -18.02 -36.52
CA PHE A 385 -6.68 -18.88 -35.44
C PHE A 385 -6.11 -20.15 -36.06
N ASN A 386 -4.83 -20.39 -35.89
CA ASN A 386 -4.09 -21.50 -36.50
C ASN A 386 -3.69 -22.51 -35.42
N ASP A 387 -4.36 -23.63 -35.34
CA ASP A 387 -4.09 -24.74 -34.42
C ASP A 387 -3.93 -24.29 -32.94
N VAL A 388 -4.80 -23.37 -32.51
CA VAL A 388 -4.69 -22.71 -31.21
C VAL A 388 -5.07 -23.66 -30.08
N SER A 389 -4.16 -23.81 -29.10
CA SER A 389 -4.44 -24.45 -27.81
C SER A 389 -4.11 -23.50 -26.68
N PHE A 390 -4.92 -23.49 -25.62
CA PHE A 390 -4.76 -22.59 -24.48
C PHE A 390 -5.26 -23.19 -23.18
N GLY A 391 -4.54 -22.91 -22.08
CA GLY A 391 -4.94 -23.18 -20.70
C GLY A 391 -4.52 -22.06 -19.76
N TYR A 392 -5.33 -21.74 -18.77
CA TYR A 392 -5.02 -20.69 -17.78
C TYR A 392 -3.85 -21.06 -16.87
N ASN A 393 -3.66 -22.36 -16.63
CA ASN A 393 -2.58 -22.92 -15.81
C ASN A 393 -1.99 -24.14 -16.54
N ASP A 394 -0.78 -24.53 -16.19
CA ASP A 394 -0.06 -25.70 -16.77
C ASP A 394 -0.81 -27.04 -16.64
N HIS A 395 -1.90 -27.08 -15.87
CA HIS A 395 -2.61 -28.33 -15.53
C HIS A 395 -3.94 -28.57 -16.25
N ALA A 396 -4.52 -27.55 -16.92
CA ALA A 396 -5.82 -27.71 -17.58
C ALA A 396 -5.89 -26.91 -18.87
N THR A 397 -5.82 -27.60 -20.00
CA THR A 397 -6.08 -27.01 -21.31
C THR A 397 -7.59 -26.79 -21.49
N VAL A 398 -7.99 -25.58 -21.87
CA VAL A 398 -9.37 -25.15 -22.06
C VAL A 398 -9.75 -25.16 -23.55
N LEU A 399 -8.81 -24.83 -24.45
CA LEU A 399 -8.99 -24.83 -25.88
C LEU A 399 -8.01 -25.79 -26.53
N HIS A 400 -8.50 -26.59 -27.48
CA HIS A 400 -7.75 -27.67 -28.11
C HIS A 400 -7.83 -27.56 -29.63
N HIS A 401 -6.69 -27.29 -30.30
CA HIS A 401 -6.54 -27.33 -31.75
C HIS A 401 -7.60 -26.50 -32.50
N ILE A 402 -7.86 -25.29 -32.06
CA ILE A 402 -8.84 -24.40 -32.68
C ILE A 402 -8.31 -23.87 -34.00
N ASN A 403 -9.08 -24.10 -35.05
CA ASN A 403 -8.87 -23.51 -36.36
C ASN A 403 -10.10 -22.72 -36.76
N MET A 404 -9.95 -21.40 -36.96
CA MET A 404 -11.06 -20.48 -37.25
C MET A 404 -10.56 -19.33 -38.11
N THR A 405 -11.33 -18.91 -39.10
CA THR A 405 -11.02 -17.77 -39.98
C THR A 405 -12.18 -16.79 -40.00
N VAL A 406 -11.89 -15.51 -39.82
CA VAL A 406 -12.86 -14.42 -39.85
C VAL A 406 -12.45 -13.44 -40.93
N LYS A 407 -13.14 -13.41 -42.06
CA LYS A 407 -12.88 -12.46 -43.15
C LYS A 407 -13.37 -11.06 -42.80
N ARG A 408 -12.68 -10.05 -43.31
CA ARG A 408 -13.07 -8.65 -43.15
C ARG A 408 -14.52 -8.40 -43.51
N GLY A 409 -15.27 -7.66 -42.71
CA GLY A 409 -16.67 -7.30 -42.93
C GLY A 409 -17.66 -8.44 -42.72
N ARG A 410 -17.23 -9.61 -42.28
CA ARG A 410 -18.08 -10.73 -41.92
C ARG A 410 -18.42 -10.77 -40.45
N THR A 411 -19.63 -11.27 -40.19
CA THR A 411 -20.09 -11.57 -38.84
C THR A 411 -20.03 -13.06 -38.59
N ILE A 412 -19.26 -13.48 -37.59
CA ILE A 412 -19.28 -14.86 -37.13
C ILE A 412 -19.95 -14.99 -35.76
N ALA A 413 -20.63 -16.11 -35.55
CA ALA A 413 -21.19 -16.45 -34.25
C ALA A 413 -20.48 -17.67 -33.64
N ILE A 414 -20.07 -17.56 -32.37
CA ILE A 414 -19.55 -18.66 -31.59
C ILE A 414 -20.65 -19.14 -30.66
N VAL A 415 -21.06 -20.39 -30.80
CA VAL A 415 -22.14 -21.01 -30.01
C VAL A 415 -21.61 -22.22 -29.27
N GLY A 416 -22.23 -22.58 -28.15
CA GLY A 416 -21.83 -23.75 -27.35
C GLY A 416 -22.36 -23.66 -25.91
N GLN A 417 -22.28 -24.76 -25.19
CA GLN A 417 -22.71 -24.81 -23.79
C GLN A 417 -21.88 -23.85 -22.89
N SER A 418 -22.45 -23.51 -21.74
CA SER A 418 -21.68 -22.77 -20.72
C SER A 418 -20.43 -23.55 -20.32
N GLY A 419 -19.29 -22.86 -20.23
CA GLY A 419 -18.01 -23.49 -19.92
C GLY A 419 -17.28 -24.15 -21.11
N SER A 420 -17.82 -24.09 -22.35
CA SER A 420 -17.16 -24.67 -23.54
C SER A 420 -15.90 -23.93 -24.01
N GLY A 421 -15.56 -22.74 -23.44
CA GLY A 421 -14.37 -21.98 -23.79
C GLY A 421 -14.61 -20.78 -24.73
N LYS A 422 -15.86 -20.37 -24.98
CA LYS A 422 -16.20 -19.26 -25.91
C LYS A 422 -15.53 -17.93 -25.54
N SER A 423 -15.72 -17.45 -24.32
CA SER A 423 -15.11 -16.19 -23.86
C SER A 423 -13.58 -16.30 -23.83
N THR A 424 -13.04 -17.45 -23.42
CA THR A 424 -11.60 -17.72 -23.47
C THR A 424 -11.04 -17.59 -24.91
N LEU A 425 -11.74 -18.13 -25.89
CA LEU A 425 -11.31 -18.05 -27.30
C LEU A 425 -11.25 -16.61 -27.80
N VAL A 426 -12.25 -15.83 -27.45
CA VAL A 426 -12.36 -14.43 -27.90
C VAL A 426 -11.35 -13.53 -27.18
N ASP A 427 -11.02 -13.82 -25.91
CA ASP A 427 -10.03 -13.09 -25.11
C ASP A 427 -8.59 -13.23 -25.63
N LEU A 428 -8.31 -14.24 -26.46
CA LEU A 428 -7.01 -14.40 -27.11
C LEU A 428 -6.75 -13.35 -28.20
N LEU A 429 -7.80 -12.85 -28.89
CA LEU A 429 -7.64 -11.90 -29.97
C LEU A 429 -7.11 -10.52 -29.49
N PRO A 430 -7.63 -9.89 -28.43
CA PRO A 430 -7.05 -8.65 -27.88
C PRO A 430 -5.76 -8.91 -27.08
N ARG A 431 -5.26 -10.15 -27.13
CA ARG A 431 -4.07 -10.57 -26.39
C ARG A 431 -4.17 -10.26 -24.89
N PHE A 432 -5.31 -10.65 -24.26
CA PHE A 432 -5.42 -10.67 -22.82
C PHE A 432 -4.66 -11.85 -22.22
N HIS A 433 -4.47 -12.90 -23.03
CA HIS A 433 -3.65 -14.07 -22.76
C HIS A 433 -2.89 -14.46 -24.03
N ASP A 434 -1.71 -15.00 -23.90
CA ASP A 434 -0.96 -15.61 -25.01
C ASP A 434 -1.34 -17.09 -25.16
N VAL A 435 -1.38 -17.56 -26.40
CA VAL A 435 -1.70 -18.99 -26.70
C VAL A 435 -0.61 -19.91 -26.16
N SER A 436 -0.99 -21.09 -25.66
CA SER A 436 -0.03 -22.10 -25.22
C SER A 436 0.63 -22.83 -26.41
N ALA A 437 -0.12 -22.99 -27.52
CA ALA A 437 0.38 -23.52 -28.80
C ALA A 437 -0.42 -22.93 -29.96
N GLY A 438 0.15 -22.92 -31.14
CA GLY A 438 -0.44 -22.31 -32.34
C GLY A 438 -0.23 -20.81 -32.40
N SER A 439 -1.05 -20.11 -33.19
CA SER A 439 -0.98 -18.67 -33.38
C SER A 439 -2.32 -18.05 -33.68
N VAL A 440 -2.51 -16.78 -33.25
CA VAL A 440 -3.61 -15.90 -33.69
C VAL A 440 -2.99 -14.83 -34.56
N THR A 441 -3.50 -14.68 -35.79
CA THR A 441 -2.95 -13.71 -36.75
C THR A 441 -4.00 -12.73 -37.25
N ILE A 442 -3.59 -11.50 -37.50
CA ILE A 442 -4.38 -10.47 -38.19
C ILE A 442 -3.63 -10.10 -39.45
N ASP A 443 -4.25 -10.27 -40.63
CA ASP A 443 -3.60 -10.06 -41.93
C ASP A 443 -2.24 -10.78 -42.06
N GLY A 444 -2.16 -12.02 -41.55
CA GLY A 444 -0.95 -12.85 -41.55
C GLY A 444 0.10 -12.50 -40.50
N LYS A 445 -0.06 -11.42 -39.73
CA LYS A 445 0.85 -11.05 -38.62
C LYS A 445 0.36 -11.66 -37.31
N ASP A 446 1.25 -12.31 -36.57
CA ASP A 446 0.92 -12.85 -35.24
C ASP A 446 0.62 -11.69 -34.27
N VAL A 447 -0.44 -11.81 -33.46
CA VAL A 447 -0.83 -10.80 -32.45
C VAL A 447 0.29 -10.58 -31.40
N ARG A 448 1.19 -11.54 -31.22
CA ARG A 448 2.34 -11.45 -30.32
C ARG A 448 3.42 -10.49 -30.84
N ASP A 449 3.49 -10.30 -32.15
CA ASP A 449 4.45 -9.42 -32.82
C ASP A 449 3.93 -8.00 -33.01
N LEU A 450 2.65 -7.77 -32.72
CA LEU A 450 2.00 -6.47 -32.88
C LEU A 450 2.21 -5.59 -31.63
N LYS A 451 2.22 -4.28 -31.86
CA LYS A 451 2.12 -3.30 -30.79
C LYS A 451 0.75 -3.40 -30.11
N ILE A 452 0.73 -3.64 -28.80
CA ILE A 452 -0.50 -3.91 -28.02
C ILE A 452 -1.51 -2.76 -28.14
N ALA A 453 -1.03 -1.51 -28.13
CA ALA A 453 -1.90 -0.34 -28.25
C ALA A 453 -2.63 -0.30 -29.61
N ASP A 454 -1.92 -0.63 -30.71
CA ASP A 454 -2.49 -0.64 -32.05
C ASP A 454 -3.46 -1.82 -32.20
N LEU A 455 -3.07 -3.03 -31.77
CA LEU A 455 -3.93 -4.22 -31.76
C LEU A 455 -5.24 -3.95 -31.01
N ARG A 456 -5.17 -3.46 -29.77
CA ARG A 456 -6.35 -3.15 -28.97
C ARG A 456 -7.11 -1.92 -29.49
N GLY A 457 -6.43 -1.04 -30.23
CA GLY A 457 -7.03 0.08 -30.94
C GLY A 457 -8.05 -0.38 -31.98
N LEU A 458 -7.72 -1.44 -32.72
CA LEU A 458 -8.59 -2.03 -33.76
C LEU A 458 -9.84 -2.73 -33.20
N ILE A 459 -9.85 -3.10 -31.91
CA ILE A 459 -10.85 -3.97 -31.31
C ILE A 459 -11.79 -3.16 -30.41
N GLY A 460 -13.08 -3.22 -30.66
CA GLY A 460 -14.15 -2.78 -29.76
C GLY A 460 -14.75 -3.97 -29.05
N ASN A 461 -14.92 -3.87 -27.74
CA ASN A 461 -15.46 -4.95 -26.92
C ASN A 461 -16.75 -4.50 -26.23
N VAL A 462 -17.84 -5.25 -26.40
CA VAL A 462 -19.12 -5.08 -25.71
C VAL A 462 -19.35 -6.33 -24.87
N ASN A 463 -19.08 -6.23 -23.58
CA ASN A 463 -19.15 -7.35 -22.64
C ASN A 463 -20.59 -7.62 -22.18
N GLN A 464 -20.82 -8.82 -21.67
CA GLN A 464 -22.09 -9.24 -21.06
C GLN A 464 -22.49 -8.31 -19.90
N GLU A 465 -21.56 -7.99 -19.01
CA GLU A 465 -21.75 -7.03 -17.94
C GLU A 465 -21.15 -5.67 -18.32
N ALA A 466 -22.02 -4.69 -18.57
CA ALA A 466 -21.60 -3.33 -18.90
C ALA A 466 -21.06 -2.62 -17.65
N ILE A 467 -19.74 -2.55 -17.55
CA ILE A 467 -19.05 -1.86 -16.45
C ILE A 467 -18.95 -0.37 -16.77
N LEU A 468 -19.53 0.46 -15.88
CA LEU A 468 -19.41 1.91 -15.93
C LEU A 468 -18.57 2.40 -14.73
N PHE A 469 -17.80 3.45 -14.96
CA PHE A 469 -17.04 4.13 -13.92
C PHE A 469 -17.91 5.18 -13.23
N ASN A 470 -17.61 5.46 -11.97
CA ASN A 470 -18.30 6.51 -11.22
C ASN A 470 -17.88 7.90 -11.73
N ASP A 471 -18.40 8.25 -12.88
CA ASP A 471 -18.13 9.48 -13.62
C ASP A 471 -19.37 9.89 -14.40
N SER A 472 -19.32 10.97 -15.17
CA SER A 472 -20.42 11.46 -16.02
C SER A 472 -20.74 10.49 -17.17
N PHE A 473 -21.93 10.64 -17.77
CA PHE A 473 -22.25 9.93 -19.02
C PHE A 473 -21.24 10.26 -20.11
N PHE A 474 -20.87 11.53 -20.23
CA PHE A 474 -19.88 11.97 -21.22
C PHE A 474 -18.57 11.18 -21.08
N ASN A 475 -17.97 11.17 -19.88
CA ASN A 475 -16.70 10.50 -19.64
C ASN A 475 -16.80 8.98 -19.77
N ASN A 476 -17.94 8.38 -19.44
CA ASN A 476 -18.16 6.95 -19.65
C ASN A 476 -18.24 6.58 -21.13
N ILE A 477 -18.86 7.40 -21.99
CA ILE A 477 -18.92 7.16 -23.43
C ILE A 477 -17.55 7.45 -24.07
N ALA A 478 -16.89 8.54 -23.67
CA ALA A 478 -15.58 8.95 -24.19
C ALA A 478 -14.39 8.12 -23.67
N PHE A 479 -14.61 7.13 -22.82
CA PHE A 479 -13.58 6.42 -22.05
C PHE A 479 -12.40 5.88 -22.88
N GLY A 480 -12.59 5.50 -24.12
CA GLY A 480 -11.52 4.96 -25.00
C GLY A 480 -10.97 5.96 -26.01
N VAL A 481 -11.39 7.23 -25.99
CA VAL A 481 -11.04 8.26 -26.99
C VAL A 481 -10.52 9.51 -26.29
N THR A 482 -9.24 9.85 -26.55
CA THR A 482 -8.51 10.88 -25.79
C THR A 482 -9.03 12.31 -26.02
N HIS A 483 -9.61 12.63 -27.18
CA HIS A 483 -10.07 13.99 -27.57
C HIS A 483 -11.46 13.97 -28.20
N ALA A 484 -12.39 13.21 -27.57
CA ALA A 484 -13.77 13.16 -28.06
C ALA A 484 -14.47 14.50 -27.88
N THR A 485 -15.06 15.02 -28.95
CA THR A 485 -15.89 16.21 -28.88
C THR A 485 -17.28 15.88 -28.32
N ARG A 486 -17.99 16.90 -27.85
CA ARG A 486 -19.34 16.70 -27.31
C ARG A 486 -20.33 16.25 -28.40
N GLU A 487 -20.13 16.73 -29.61
CA GLU A 487 -20.92 16.37 -30.78
C GLU A 487 -20.74 14.91 -31.16
N GLU A 488 -19.52 14.39 -31.14
CA GLU A 488 -19.22 12.98 -31.42
C GLU A 488 -19.83 12.06 -30.36
N VAL A 489 -19.74 12.43 -29.09
CA VAL A 489 -20.33 11.68 -27.97
C VAL A 489 -21.86 11.65 -28.10
N ILE A 490 -22.49 12.78 -28.44
CA ILE A 490 -23.94 12.86 -28.67
C ILE A 490 -24.35 12.00 -29.87
N ALA A 491 -23.59 12.05 -30.97
CA ALA A 491 -23.87 11.24 -32.15
C ALA A 491 -23.78 9.72 -31.82
N ALA A 492 -22.75 9.29 -31.11
CA ALA A 492 -22.59 7.91 -30.66
C ALA A 492 -23.74 7.47 -29.73
N ALA A 493 -24.16 8.34 -28.82
CA ALA A 493 -25.25 8.07 -27.89
C ALA A 493 -26.60 7.96 -28.61
N LYS A 494 -26.85 8.76 -29.66
CA LYS A 494 -28.06 8.67 -30.51
C LYS A 494 -28.11 7.34 -31.23
N ILE A 495 -27.02 6.90 -31.86
CA ILE A 495 -26.93 5.63 -32.54
C ILE A 495 -27.14 4.45 -31.57
N ALA A 496 -26.68 4.58 -30.34
CA ALA A 496 -26.86 3.59 -29.30
C ALA A 496 -28.23 3.65 -28.59
N ASN A 497 -29.17 4.48 -29.06
CA ASN A 497 -30.46 4.73 -28.40
C ASN A 497 -30.32 5.16 -26.93
N ALA A 498 -29.22 5.90 -26.60
CA ALA A 498 -28.92 6.33 -25.24
C ALA A 498 -29.23 7.81 -24.99
N HIS A 499 -29.36 8.63 -26.06
CA HIS A 499 -29.49 10.06 -25.97
C HIS A 499 -30.66 10.53 -25.11
N ASP A 500 -31.85 9.95 -25.32
CA ASP A 500 -33.10 10.43 -24.73
C ASP A 500 -33.08 10.29 -23.21
N PHE A 501 -32.76 9.11 -22.67
CA PHE A 501 -32.67 8.92 -21.22
C PHE A 501 -31.51 9.70 -20.57
N ILE A 502 -30.42 10.00 -21.33
CA ILE A 502 -29.35 10.87 -20.84
C ILE A 502 -29.89 12.30 -20.70
N MET A 503 -30.66 12.79 -21.67
CA MET A 503 -31.23 14.14 -21.61
C MET A 503 -32.33 14.30 -20.55
N GLU A 504 -33.00 13.22 -20.16
CA GLU A 504 -33.96 13.20 -19.06
C GLU A 504 -33.29 13.29 -17.68
N SER A 505 -31.96 13.10 -17.59
CA SER A 505 -31.22 13.23 -16.34
C SER A 505 -30.96 14.68 -15.97
N GLU A 506 -30.73 14.95 -14.65
CA GLU A 506 -30.68 16.32 -14.09
C GLU A 506 -29.69 17.26 -14.80
N GLN A 507 -28.54 16.73 -15.26
CA GLN A 507 -27.47 17.51 -15.91
C GLN A 507 -27.12 16.96 -17.31
N GLY A 508 -28.02 16.15 -17.91
CA GLY A 508 -27.79 15.54 -19.21
C GLY A 508 -26.48 14.72 -19.21
N TYR A 509 -25.63 14.94 -20.19
CA TYR A 509 -24.36 14.23 -20.34
C TYR A 509 -23.37 14.40 -19.19
N ASP A 510 -23.50 15.44 -18.38
CA ASP A 510 -22.62 15.73 -17.24
C ASP A 510 -23.12 15.08 -15.94
N THR A 511 -24.26 14.37 -15.98
CA THR A 511 -24.81 13.65 -14.83
C THR A 511 -23.93 12.45 -14.44
N PRO A 512 -23.51 12.32 -13.17
CA PRO A 512 -22.77 11.15 -12.67
C PRO A 512 -23.66 9.89 -12.64
N VAL A 513 -23.17 8.79 -13.21
CA VAL A 513 -23.90 7.50 -13.28
C VAL A 513 -23.93 6.72 -11.96
N GLY A 514 -23.13 7.16 -10.97
CA GLY A 514 -22.95 6.46 -9.71
C GLY A 514 -21.96 5.29 -9.78
N ASP A 515 -21.72 4.66 -8.65
CA ASP A 515 -20.78 3.54 -8.57
C ASP A 515 -21.29 2.36 -9.41
N ARG A 516 -20.46 1.91 -10.38
CA ARG A 516 -20.81 0.88 -11.39
C ARG A 516 -22.12 1.12 -12.13
N GLY A 517 -22.56 2.38 -12.24
CA GLY A 517 -23.83 2.70 -12.88
C GLY A 517 -25.06 2.22 -12.10
N CYS A 518 -25.00 2.18 -10.76
CA CYS A 518 -26.08 1.68 -9.89
C CYS A 518 -27.41 2.44 -10.03
N ARG A 519 -27.38 3.65 -10.61
CA ARG A 519 -28.58 4.45 -10.88
C ARG A 519 -29.28 4.10 -12.19
N LEU A 520 -28.69 3.20 -13.00
CA LEU A 520 -29.14 2.86 -14.33
C LEU A 520 -29.72 1.44 -14.38
N SER A 521 -30.71 1.24 -15.24
CA SER A 521 -31.18 -0.10 -15.59
C SER A 521 -30.10 -0.89 -16.35
N GLY A 522 -30.24 -2.23 -16.42
CA GLY A 522 -29.34 -3.08 -17.20
C GLY A 522 -29.22 -2.65 -18.65
N GLY A 523 -30.35 -2.36 -19.30
CA GLY A 523 -30.42 -1.90 -20.68
C GLY A 523 -29.81 -0.51 -20.89
N GLN A 524 -29.95 0.40 -19.94
CA GLN A 524 -29.31 1.72 -20.00
C GLN A 524 -27.78 1.59 -19.92
N ARG A 525 -27.26 0.78 -18.98
CA ARG A 525 -25.82 0.51 -18.91
C ARG A 525 -25.27 -0.09 -20.19
N GLN A 526 -26.01 -1.05 -20.78
CA GLN A 526 -25.59 -1.69 -22.01
C GLN A 526 -25.54 -0.71 -23.18
N ARG A 527 -26.55 0.17 -23.33
CA ARG A 527 -26.54 1.22 -24.36
C ARG A 527 -25.39 2.21 -24.21
N ILE A 528 -24.97 2.55 -22.99
CA ILE A 528 -23.75 3.35 -22.77
C ILE A 528 -22.50 2.58 -23.21
N SER A 529 -22.41 1.28 -22.94
CA SER A 529 -21.29 0.45 -23.39
C SER A 529 -21.23 0.35 -24.92
N ILE A 530 -22.39 0.24 -25.58
CA ILE A 530 -22.50 0.27 -27.06
C ILE A 530 -22.10 1.66 -27.60
N ALA A 531 -22.54 2.76 -26.98
CA ALA A 531 -22.14 4.12 -27.37
C ALA A 531 -20.62 4.30 -27.28
N ARG A 532 -19.99 3.74 -26.26
CA ARG A 532 -18.52 3.71 -26.10
C ARG A 532 -17.84 2.97 -27.28
N ALA A 533 -18.38 1.83 -27.69
CA ALA A 533 -17.86 1.06 -28.82
C ALA A 533 -18.10 1.79 -30.16
N ILE A 534 -19.24 2.46 -30.34
CA ILE A 534 -19.54 3.27 -31.53
C ILE A 534 -18.56 4.44 -31.65
N LEU A 535 -18.34 5.18 -30.57
CA LEU A 535 -17.44 6.34 -30.54
C LEU A 535 -15.99 5.94 -30.87
N LYS A 536 -15.54 4.79 -30.36
CA LYS A 536 -14.20 4.24 -30.65
C LYS A 536 -14.02 3.88 -32.13
N ASN A 537 -15.09 3.55 -32.85
CA ASN A 537 -15.13 3.19 -34.26
C ASN A 537 -14.10 2.10 -34.69
N PRO A 538 -14.10 0.92 -34.07
CA PRO A 538 -13.12 -0.13 -34.30
C PRO A 538 -13.40 -0.90 -35.61
N ASP A 539 -12.37 -1.49 -36.24
CA ASP A 539 -12.51 -2.38 -37.40
C ASP A 539 -13.05 -3.76 -37.00
N ILE A 540 -12.72 -4.20 -35.79
CA ILE A 540 -13.10 -5.50 -35.24
C ILE A 540 -14.02 -5.28 -34.03
N LEU A 541 -15.15 -5.99 -34.01
CA LEU A 541 -16.10 -5.94 -32.90
C LEU A 541 -16.20 -7.30 -32.23
N ILE A 542 -16.06 -7.31 -30.93
CA ILE A 542 -16.29 -8.47 -30.07
C ILE A 542 -17.55 -8.21 -29.25
N LEU A 543 -18.52 -9.11 -29.36
CA LEU A 543 -19.78 -9.07 -28.63
C LEU A 543 -19.89 -10.30 -27.73
N ASP A 544 -19.97 -10.10 -26.43
CA ASP A 544 -20.20 -11.17 -25.46
C ASP A 544 -21.59 -10.97 -24.82
N GLU A 545 -22.58 -11.77 -25.23
CA GLU A 545 -23.94 -11.88 -24.68
C GLU A 545 -24.60 -10.55 -24.26
N ALA A 546 -24.54 -9.53 -25.10
CA ALA A 546 -24.89 -8.15 -24.77
C ALA A 546 -26.37 -7.89 -24.38
N THR A 547 -27.25 -8.90 -24.35
CA THR A 547 -28.69 -8.73 -24.14
C THR A 547 -29.32 -9.63 -23.08
N SER A 548 -28.53 -10.36 -22.27
CA SER A 548 -29.06 -11.21 -21.20
C SER A 548 -29.71 -10.39 -20.08
N ALA A 549 -30.87 -10.84 -19.59
CA ALA A 549 -31.59 -10.26 -18.44
C ALA A 549 -32.16 -8.83 -18.65
N LEU A 550 -32.50 -8.42 -19.88
CA LEU A 550 -33.18 -7.16 -20.19
C LEU A 550 -34.69 -7.35 -20.31
N ASP A 551 -35.46 -6.30 -20.03
CA ASP A 551 -36.86 -6.21 -20.37
C ASP A 551 -37.04 -6.07 -21.89
N THR A 552 -38.19 -6.45 -22.41
CA THR A 552 -38.44 -6.56 -23.86
C THR A 552 -38.21 -5.26 -24.64
N GLU A 553 -38.52 -4.09 -24.05
CA GLU A 553 -38.30 -2.80 -24.70
C GLU A 553 -36.84 -2.43 -24.75
N SER A 554 -36.14 -2.54 -23.59
CA SER A 554 -34.69 -2.33 -23.50
C SER A 554 -33.92 -3.28 -24.42
N GLU A 555 -34.38 -4.54 -24.52
CA GLU A 555 -33.79 -5.53 -25.42
C GLU A 555 -33.87 -5.10 -26.88
N ARG A 556 -35.06 -4.65 -27.34
CA ARG A 556 -35.26 -4.18 -28.71
C ARG A 556 -34.32 -3.01 -29.04
N LEU A 557 -34.22 -2.02 -28.13
CA LEU A 557 -33.37 -0.85 -28.33
C LEU A 557 -31.87 -1.21 -28.35
N VAL A 558 -31.46 -2.15 -27.52
CA VAL A 558 -30.08 -2.67 -27.50
C VAL A 558 -29.78 -3.44 -28.77
N GLN A 559 -30.74 -4.29 -29.25
CA GLN A 559 -30.59 -5.08 -30.47
C GLN A 559 -30.45 -4.17 -31.69
N GLU A 560 -31.29 -3.14 -31.83
CA GLU A 560 -31.18 -2.15 -32.91
C GLU A 560 -29.82 -1.44 -32.91
N ALA A 561 -29.33 -1.04 -31.74
CA ALA A 561 -28.01 -0.41 -31.60
C ALA A 561 -26.88 -1.35 -32.02
N LEU A 562 -26.94 -2.63 -31.62
CA LEU A 562 -25.95 -3.65 -32.00
C LEU A 562 -25.97 -3.92 -33.50
N GLU A 563 -27.15 -4.08 -34.11
CA GLU A 563 -27.30 -4.29 -35.57
C GLU A 563 -26.71 -3.12 -36.37
N HIS A 564 -26.91 -1.88 -35.88
CA HIS A 564 -26.32 -0.71 -36.51
C HIS A 564 -24.78 -0.73 -36.37
N LEU A 565 -24.27 -1.13 -35.21
CA LEU A 565 -22.82 -1.22 -34.93
C LEU A 565 -22.15 -2.31 -35.79
N MET A 566 -22.83 -3.43 -36.05
CA MET A 566 -22.29 -4.58 -36.79
C MET A 566 -22.19 -4.37 -38.32
N LYS A 567 -23.08 -3.56 -38.91
CA LYS A 567 -23.26 -3.44 -40.37
C LYS A 567 -21.99 -3.18 -41.19
N THR A 568 -21.00 -2.53 -40.65
CA THR A 568 -19.80 -2.10 -41.38
C THR A 568 -18.49 -2.65 -40.79
N ARG A 569 -18.60 -3.62 -39.87
CA ARG A 569 -17.44 -4.10 -39.10
C ARG A 569 -17.28 -5.61 -39.20
N THR A 570 -16.08 -6.09 -38.95
CA THR A 570 -15.80 -7.51 -38.75
C THR A 570 -16.20 -7.89 -37.33
N THR A 571 -17.21 -8.77 -37.19
CA THR A 571 -17.80 -9.05 -35.89
C THR A 571 -17.60 -10.51 -35.46
N ILE A 572 -17.15 -10.70 -34.22
CA ILE A 572 -17.13 -11.99 -33.52
C ILE A 572 -18.12 -11.91 -32.37
N ALA A 573 -19.23 -12.65 -32.47
CA ALA A 573 -20.26 -12.64 -31.45
C ALA A 573 -20.31 -13.97 -30.70
N ILE A 574 -20.19 -13.92 -29.37
CA ILE A 574 -20.58 -15.04 -28.50
C ILE A 574 -22.08 -14.97 -28.38
N ALA A 575 -22.76 -15.86 -29.12
CA ALA A 575 -24.20 -15.76 -29.31
C ALA A 575 -24.95 -16.72 -28.37
N HIS A 576 -25.80 -16.12 -27.55
CA HIS A 576 -26.80 -16.82 -26.73
C HIS A 576 -28.24 -16.58 -27.23
N ARG A 577 -28.41 -15.76 -28.27
CA ARG A 577 -29.72 -15.43 -28.84
C ARG A 577 -29.82 -15.83 -30.31
N LEU A 578 -31.00 -16.40 -30.64
CA LEU A 578 -31.30 -16.91 -31.98
C LEU A 578 -31.19 -15.83 -33.05
N SER A 579 -31.58 -14.58 -32.76
CA SER A 579 -31.48 -13.45 -33.68
C SER A 579 -30.04 -13.14 -34.11
N THR A 580 -29.12 -13.12 -33.19
CA THR A 580 -27.67 -12.89 -33.46
C THR A 580 -27.09 -14.06 -34.25
N ILE A 581 -27.50 -15.28 -33.93
CA ILE A 581 -27.01 -16.51 -34.58
C ILE A 581 -27.51 -16.58 -36.04
N ARG A 582 -28.80 -16.29 -36.28
CA ARG A 582 -29.39 -16.34 -37.63
C ARG A 582 -28.79 -15.37 -38.63
N ASN A 583 -28.38 -14.20 -38.15
CA ASN A 583 -27.82 -13.13 -38.97
C ASN A 583 -26.32 -13.25 -39.17
N ALA A 584 -25.66 -14.26 -38.59
CA ALA A 584 -24.22 -14.50 -38.77
C ALA A 584 -23.94 -15.12 -40.15
N ASP A 585 -22.89 -14.68 -40.81
CA ASP A 585 -22.43 -15.25 -42.07
C ASP A 585 -21.91 -16.68 -41.87
N GLU A 586 -21.34 -16.98 -40.71
CA GLU A 586 -20.80 -18.28 -40.36
C GLU A 586 -20.90 -18.53 -38.86
N ILE A 587 -21.18 -19.75 -38.47
CA ILE A 587 -21.35 -20.19 -37.08
C ILE A 587 -20.32 -21.25 -36.76
N TYR A 588 -19.61 -21.09 -35.65
CA TYR A 588 -18.67 -22.07 -35.07
C TYR A 588 -19.29 -22.65 -33.81
N VAL A 589 -19.44 -23.96 -33.76
CA VAL A 589 -19.98 -24.68 -32.59
C VAL A 589 -18.84 -25.21 -31.74
N LEU A 590 -18.73 -24.66 -30.53
CA LEU A 590 -17.69 -25.02 -29.59
C LEU A 590 -18.24 -26.02 -28.56
N HIS A 591 -17.58 -27.17 -28.44
CA HIS A 591 -17.89 -28.19 -27.45
C HIS A 591 -16.60 -28.70 -26.79
N GLU A 592 -16.53 -28.68 -25.49
CA GLU A 592 -15.37 -29.10 -24.70
C GLU A 592 -14.03 -28.55 -25.26
N GLY A 593 -13.98 -27.26 -25.56
CA GLY A 593 -12.78 -26.58 -26.06
C GLY A 593 -12.40 -26.92 -27.50
N ARG A 594 -13.26 -27.54 -28.30
CA ARG A 594 -13.03 -27.90 -29.72
C ARG A 594 -14.15 -27.35 -30.61
N ILE A 595 -13.83 -26.93 -31.83
CA ILE A 595 -14.81 -26.66 -32.85
C ILE A 595 -15.28 -28.01 -33.42
N VAL A 596 -16.57 -28.33 -33.22
CA VAL A 596 -17.16 -29.60 -33.64
C VAL A 596 -17.99 -29.45 -34.90
N GLU A 597 -18.56 -28.29 -35.16
CA GLU A 597 -19.36 -27.98 -36.36
C GLU A 597 -19.07 -26.55 -36.82
N GLN A 598 -19.15 -26.32 -38.12
CA GLN A 598 -18.94 -25.01 -38.77
C GLN A 598 -19.84 -24.92 -40.03
N GLY A 599 -20.49 -23.76 -40.24
CA GLY A 599 -21.32 -23.53 -41.40
C GLY A 599 -22.35 -22.44 -41.17
N SER A 600 -23.23 -22.24 -42.16
CA SER A 600 -24.39 -21.35 -42.05
C SER A 600 -25.49 -21.92 -41.14
N HIS A 601 -26.41 -21.08 -40.70
CA HIS A 601 -27.58 -21.51 -39.90
C HIS A 601 -28.36 -22.68 -40.53
N GLU A 602 -28.61 -22.57 -41.84
CA GLU A 602 -29.39 -23.59 -42.57
C GLU A 602 -28.62 -24.92 -42.72
N GLU A 603 -27.33 -24.84 -43.05
CA GLU A 603 -26.45 -26.00 -43.15
C GLU A 603 -26.34 -26.76 -41.83
N LEU A 604 -26.13 -26.05 -40.74
CA LEU A 604 -25.99 -26.66 -39.41
C LEU A 604 -27.31 -27.25 -38.88
N LEU A 605 -28.45 -26.67 -39.22
CA LEU A 605 -29.76 -27.28 -38.91
C LEU A 605 -29.96 -28.58 -39.68
N ALA A 606 -29.53 -28.62 -40.96
CA ALA A 606 -29.64 -29.81 -41.82
C ALA A 606 -28.75 -30.97 -41.34
N LEU A 607 -27.56 -30.66 -40.74
CA LEU A 607 -26.64 -31.64 -40.15
C LEU A 607 -27.25 -32.41 -38.99
N ASN A 608 -28.28 -31.88 -38.32
CA ASN A 608 -28.97 -32.51 -37.20
C ASN A 608 -28.04 -32.85 -36.02
N GLY A 609 -26.98 -32.07 -35.86
CA GLY A 609 -25.91 -32.28 -34.90
C GLY A 609 -26.05 -31.51 -33.58
N GLN A 610 -24.93 -31.07 -33.02
CA GLN A 610 -24.84 -30.33 -31.74
C GLN A 610 -25.52 -28.95 -31.84
N TYR A 611 -25.37 -28.27 -32.99
CA TYR A 611 -26.02 -26.99 -33.25
C TYR A 611 -27.53 -27.08 -33.14
N LYS A 612 -28.13 -28.07 -33.79
CA LYS A 612 -29.60 -28.23 -33.77
C LYS A 612 -30.11 -28.50 -32.35
N ARG A 613 -29.40 -29.31 -31.58
CA ARG A 613 -29.73 -29.56 -30.15
C ARG A 613 -29.72 -28.26 -29.34
N LEU A 614 -28.71 -27.40 -29.55
CA LEU A 614 -28.63 -26.10 -28.87
C LEU A 614 -29.77 -25.17 -29.32
N ASN A 615 -30.06 -25.13 -30.61
CA ASN A 615 -31.16 -24.33 -31.19
C ASN A 615 -32.53 -24.78 -30.64
N ASP A 616 -32.80 -26.09 -30.58
CA ASP A 616 -34.07 -26.64 -30.09
C ASP A 616 -34.25 -26.36 -28.58
N MET A 617 -33.17 -26.37 -27.80
CA MET A 617 -33.19 -25.98 -26.38
C MET A 617 -33.42 -24.48 -26.14
N GLN A 618 -33.11 -23.60 -27.10
CA GLN A 618 -33.35 -22.15 -27.01
C GLN A 618 -34.72 -21.72 -27.54
N GLN A 619 -35.40 -22.57 -28.27
CA GLN A 619 -36.81 -22.32 -28.76
C GLN A 619 -37.87 -22.73 -27.74
N LEU A 620 -37.52 -23.46 -26.68
CA LEU A 620 -38.36 -23.82 -25.54
C LEU A 620 -38.20 -22.80 -24.38
#